data_cd2733249a8a3c2e30b9d7ed1bf93482
#
_entry.id   cd2733249a8a3c2e30b9d7ed1bf93482
#
_cell.length_a   1.000
_cell.length_b   1.000
_cell.length_c   1.000
_cell.angle_alpha   90.00
_cell.angle_beta   90.00
_cell.angle_gamma   90.00
#
_symmetry.space_group_name_H-M   'P 1'
#
loop_
_entity.id
_entity.type
_entity.pdbx_description
1 polymer ?
#
loop_
_entity_poly.entity_id
_entity_poly.type
_entity_poly.pdbx_seq_one_letter_code
_entity_poly.pdbx_strand_id
1 'polypeptide(L)'
;MAGLWDGSTKEDGTVIESCAVITLPANEVMNVIQNTVGTNEGRMPAILHPADQEAWLRGTPEQAFACLTPYEDELTIGCKVSSRVNRPKNNDAGLVEEVA
;
A
#
# COMPACT_ATOMS: atom_id res chain seq x y z
N MET A 1 4.16 1.19 4.58
CA MET A 1 2.84 0.55 4.40
C MET A 1 2.61 -0.47 5.49
N ALA A 2 1.37 -0.63 5.92
CA ALA A 2 1.00 -1.63 6.92
C ALA A 2 1.01 -3.02 6.30
N GLY A 3 1.83 -3.90 6.81
CA GLY A 3 1.97 -5.26 6.31
C GLY A 3 1.87 -6.29 7.42
N LEU A 4 1.57 -7.50 7.03
CA LEU A 4 1.57 -8.68 7.88
C LEU A 4 2.45 -9.75 7.25
N TRP A 5 3.09 -10.55 8.09
CA TRP A 5 3.82 -11.71 7.61
C TRP A 5 3.50 -12.92 8.46
N ASP A 6 3.66 -14.08 7.89
CA ASP A 6 3.42 -15.33 8.59
C ASP A 6 4.27 -16.43 7.98
N GLY A 7 4.50 -17.48 8.76
CA GLY A 7 5.18 -18.67 8.32
C GLY A 7 4.23 -19.88 8.41
N SER A 8 4.18 -20.68 7.37
CA SER A 8 3.44 -21.94 7.39
C SER A 8 4.37 -23.10 7.12
N THR A 9 4.10 -24.23 7.80
CA THR A 9 4.89 -25.45 7.62
C THR A 9 4.09 -26.44 6.76
N LYS A 10 4.70 -26.87 5.66
CA LYS A 10 4.12 -27.89 4.80
C LYS A 10 4.25 -29.28 5.45
N GLU A 11 3.53 -30.27 4.90
CA GLU A 11 3.57 -31.65 5.37
C GLU A 11 4.99 -32.24 5.32
N ASP A 12 5.81 -31.82 4.36
CA ASP A 12 7.20 -32.25 4.22
C ASP A 12 8.18 -31.57 5.18
N GLY A 13 7.69 -30.68 6.06
CA GLY A 13 8.53 -29.94 6.98
C GLY A 13 9.08 -28.63 6.44
N THR A 14 8.83 -28.30 5.16
CA THR A 14 9.27 -27.04 4.57
C THR A 14 8.49 -25.88 5.15
N VAL A 15 9.19 -24.83 5.58
CA VAL A 15 8.57 -23.59 6.06
C VAL A 15 8.47 -22.60 4.90
N ILE A 16 7.26 -22.07 4.68
CA ILE A 16 7.02 -20.99 3.72
C ILE A 16 6.71 -19.73 4.51
N GLU A 17 7.52 -18.69 4.29
CA GLU A 17 7.26 -17.37 4.80
C GLU A 17 6.52 -16.55 3.75
N SER A 18 5.50 -15.84 4.15
CA SER A 18 4.71 -15.00 3.26
C SER A 18 4.38 -13.67 3.92
N CYS A 19 4.09 -12.68 3.10
CA CYS A 19 3.67 -11.38 3.58
C CYS A 19 2.52 -10.84 2.73
N ALA A 20 1.77 -9.92 3.31
CA ALA A 20 0.68 -9.23 2.63
C ALA A 20 0.68 -7.78 3.05
N VAL A 21 0.27 -6.92 2.14
CA VAL A 21 0.03 -5.50 2.41
C VAL A 21 -1.47 -5.31 2.62
N ILE A 22 -1.85 -4.62 3.69
CA ILE A 22 -3.24 -4.32 3.96
C ILE A 22 -3.69 -3.20 3.03
N THR A 23 -4.86 -3.36 2.42
CA THR A 23 -5.47 -2.33 1.60
C THR A 23 -6.72 -1.79 2.26
N LEU A 24 -7.00 -0.53 2.00
CA LEU A 24 -8.15 0.23 2.51
C LEU A 24 -8.90 0.85 1.33
N PRO A 25 -10.14 1.31 1.54
CA PRO A 25 -10.78 2.15 0.53
C PRO A 25 -9.89 3.33 0.17
N ALA A 26 -9.78 3.64 -1.12
CA ALA A 26 -8.92 4.70 -1.61
C ALA A 26 -9.41 6.07 -1.13
N ASN A 27 -8.46 6.99 -0.86
CA ASN A 27 -8.80 8.39 -0.68
C ASN A 27 -9.20 9.03 -2.03
N GLU A 28 -9.61 10.29 -2.02
CA GLU A 28 -10.11 10.94 -3.23
C GLU A 28 -9.04 11.05 -4.33
N VAL A 29 -7.78 11.33 -3.95
CA VAL A 29 -6.67 11.41 -4.90
C VAL A 29 -6.48 10.08 -5.62
N MET A 30 -6.47 8.98 -4.88
CA MET A 30 -6.30 7.66 -5.46
C MET A 30 -7.51 7.22 -6.29
N ASN A 31 -8.73 7.60 -5.88
CA ASN A 31 -9.93 7.31 -6.67
C ASN A 31 -9.88 8.00 -8.04
N VAL A 32 -9.39 9.23 -8.09
CA VAL A 32 -9.21 9.95 -9.36
C VAL A 32 -8.18 9.23 -10.23
N ILE A 33 -7.03 8.88 -9.67
CA ILE A 33 -5.95 8.20 -10.39
C ILE A 33 -6.41 6.85 -10.93
N GLN A 34 -7.17 6.10 -10.12
CA GLN A 34 -7.69 4.78 -10.52
C GLN A 34 -8.94 4.86 -11.39
N ASN A 35 -9.42 6.08 -11.66
CA ASN A 35 -10.63 6.31 -12.45
C ASN A 35 -11.89 5.68 -11.81
N THR A 36 -11.96 5.71 -10.49
CA THR A 36 -13.05 5.10 -9.71
C THR A 36 -13.92 6.14 -9.01
N VAL A 37 -13.88 7.39 -9.45
CA VAL A 37 -14.70 8.48 -8.88
C VAL A 37 -16.18 8.11 -8.98
N GLY A 38 -16.89 8.23 -7.87
CA GLY A 38 -18.32 7.89 -7.78
C GLY A 38 -18.59 6.40 -7.50
N THR A 39 -17.56 5.59 -7.34
CA THR A 39 -17.67 4.19 -6.94
C THR A 39 -16.96 3.97 -5.61
N ASN A 40 -17.23 2.83 -4.95
CA ASN A 40 -16.53 2.42 -3.74
C ASN A 40 -15.53 1.30 -4.01
N GLU A 41 -15.11 1.13 -5.27
CA GLU A 41 -14.25 0.02 -5.69
C GLU A 41 -12.76 0.32 -5.58
N GLY A 42 -12.36 1.60 -5.54
CA GLY A 42 -10.96 1.99 -5.43
C GLY A 42 -10.34 1.56 -4.12
N ARG A 43 -9.13 1.03 -4.18
CA ARG A 43 -8.37 0.59 -3.02
C ARG A 43 -6.98 1.22 -3.04
N MET A 44 -6.41 1.38 -1.85
CA MET A 44 -5.03 1.85 -1.70
C MET A 44 -4.35 1.07 -0.58
N PRO A 45 -3.02 0.95 -0.59
CA PRO A 45 -2.31 0.39 0.55
C PRO A 45 -2.55 1.22 1.81
N ALA A 46 -2.58 0.58 2.96
CA ALA A 46 -2.62 1.28 4.24
C ALA A 46 -1.24 1.90 4.50
N ILE A 47 -1.15 3.21 4.39
CA ILE A 47 0.09 3.97 4.64
C ILE A 47 0.05 4.46 6.08
N LEU A 48 1.04 4.07 6.86
CA LEU A 48 1.15 4.47 8.26
C LEU A 48 1.86 5.81 8.37
N HIS A 49 1.31 6.72 9.19
CA HIS A 49 2.07 7.89 9.61
C HIS A 49 3.29 7.46 10.41
N PRO A 50 4.40 8.21 10.35
CA PRO A 50 5.58 7.87 11.16
C PRO A 50 5.28 7.68 12.64
N ALA A 51 4.34 8.46 13.19
CA ALA A 51 3.93 8.34 14.60
C ALA A 51 3.20 7.02 14.92
N ASP A 52 2.63 6.37 13.92
CA ASP A 52 1.85 5.13 14.10
C ASP A 52 2.67 3.86 13.88
N GLN A 53 3.90 3.98 13.38
CA GLN A 53 4.71 2.81 13.04
C GLN A 53 4.99 1.94 14.26
N GLU A 54 5.30 2.55 15.41
CA GLU A 54 5.57 1.83 16.64
C GLU A 54 4.32 1.07 17.12
N ALA A 55 3.15 1.71 17.06
CA ALA A 55 1.90 1.07 17.45
C ALA A 55 1.58 -0.13 16.56
N TRP A 56 1.87 -0.03 15.26
CA TRP A 56 1.68 -1.13 14.32
C TRP A 56 2.59 -2.32 14.62
N LEU A 57 3.86 -2.05 14.91
CA LEU A 57 4.87 -3.09 15.10
C LEU A 57 4.79 -3.73 16.49
N ARG A 58 4.46 -2.98 17.52
CA ARG A 58 4.61 -3.39 18.92
C ARG A 58 3.39 -3.13 19.80
N GLY A 59 2.36 -2.47 19.29
CA GLY A 59 1.15 -2.19 20.04
C GLY A 59 0.25 -3.40 20.17
N THR A 60 -0.86 -3.20 20.88
CA THR A 60 -1.91 -4.21 20.94
C THR A 60 -2.62 -4.32 19.59
N PRO A 61 -3.37 -5.45 19.34
CA PRO A 61 -4.18 -5.56 18.13
C PRO A 61 -5.15 -4.39 17.94
N GLU A 62 -5.75 -3.89 19.03
CA GLU A 62 -6.66 -2.75 18.96
C GLU A 62 -5.94 -1.47 18.55
N GLN A 63 -4.74 -1.24 19.08
CA GLN A 63 -3.92 -0.07 18.70
C GLN A 63 -3.49 -0.14 17.24
N ALA A 64 -3.07 -1.31 16.79
CA ALA A 64 -2.68 -1.51 15.40
C ALA A 64 -3.87 -1.29 14.47
N PHE A 65 -5.04 -1.85 14.80
CA PHE A 65 -6.24 -1.68 14.00
C PHE A 65 -6.65 -0.21 13.88
N ALA A 66 -6.47 0.58 14.94
CA ALA A 66 -6.80 2.00 14.92
C ALA A 66 -5.91 2.82 13.97
N CYS A 67 -4.74 2.30 13.57
CA CYS A 67 -3.87 2.95 12.58
C CYS A 67 -4.37 2.78 11.14
N LEU A 68 -5.34 1.90 10.90
CA LEU A 68 -5.80 1.56 9.55
C LEU A 68 -6.83 2.58 9.07
N THR A 69 -6.35 3.73 8.66
CA THR A 69 -7.16 4.80 8.06
C THR A 69 -6.55 5.20 6.72
N PRO A 70 -7.38 5.56 5.71
CA PRO A 70 -6.84 6.06 4.45
C PRO A 70 -5.94 7.28 4.69
N TYR A 71 -4.81 7.32 3.99
CA TYR A 71 -3.90 8.46 4.10
C TYR A 71 -4.61 9.73 3.60
N GLU A 72 -4.37 10.86 4.27
CA GLU A 72 -5.08 12.10 3.99
C GLU A 72 -4.82 12.59 2.56
N ASP A 73 -5.86 13.12 1.91
CA ASP A 73 -5.77 13.68 0.56
C ASP A 73 -4.71 14.79 0.49
N GLU A 74 -4.65 15.63 1.51
CA GLU A 74 -3.72 16.76 1.58
C GLU A 74 -2.26 16.33 1.60
N LEU A 75 -1.99 15.10 2.02
CA LEU A 75 -0.64 14.52 2.09
C LEU A 75 -0.34 13.58 0.92
N THR A 76 -1.28 13.45 -0.01
CA THR A 76 -1.17 12.55 -1.16
C THR A 76 -0.99 13.36 -2.43
N ILE A 77 0.11 13.13 -3.14
CA ILE A 77 0.43 13.81 -4.39
C ILE A 77 0.57 12.75 -5.48
N GLY A 78 -0.13 12.97 -6.59
CA GLY A 78 0.02 12.13 -7.77
C GLY A 78 0.76 12.87 -8.87
N CYS A 79 1.66 12.19 -9.55
CA CYS A 79 2.28 12.71 -10.76
C CYS A 79 2.20 11.67 -11.87
N LYS A 80 2.12 12.16 -13.11
CA LYS A 80 2.07 11.29 -14.28
C LYS A 80 3.46 10.80 -14.63
N VAL A 81 3.60 9.52 -14.87
CA VAL A 81 4.86 8.91 -15.29
C VAL A 81 4.72 8.27 -16.67
N SER A 82 5.85 7.91 -17.27
CA SER A 82 5.87 7.25 -18.57
C SER A 82 5.18 5.87 -18.52
N SER A 83 4.53 5.49 -19.62
CA SER A 83 3.95 4.15 -19.78
C SER A 83 4.99 3.02 -19.73
N ARG A 84 6.28 3.33 -19.77
CA ARG A 84 7.37 2.35 -19.59
C ARG A 84 7.23 1.57 -18.28
N VAL A 85 6.59 2.17 -17.27
CA VAL A 85 6.35 1.51 -15.96
C VAL A 85 5.49 0.25 -16.10
N ASN A 86 4.68 0.16 -17.15
CA ASN A 86 3.78 -0.99 -17.35
C ASN A 86 4.50 -2.26 -17.81
N ARG A 87 5.77 -2.17 -18.17
CA ARG A 87 6.58 -3.33 -18.57
C ARG A 87 7.50 -3.77 -17.44
N PRO A 88 7.30 -4.98 -16.89
CA PRO A 88 8.12 -5.44 -15.76
C PRO A 88 9.62 -5.52 -16.02
N LYS A 89 10.02 -5.60 -17.29
CA LYS A 89 11.44 -5.59 -17.67
C LYS A 89 12.13 -4.26 -17.41
N ASN A 90 11.38 -3.16 -17.42
CA ASN A 90 11.95 -1.84 -17.15
C ASN A 90 12.16 -1.70 -15.64
N ASN A 91 13.36 -1.35 -15.25
CA ASN A 91 13.72 -1.18 -13.84
C ASN A 91 14.85 -0.15 -13.75
N ASP A 92 14.50 1.11 -13.83
CA ASP A 92 15.44 2.22 -13.71
C ASP A 92 14.78 3.42 -13.05
N ALA A 93 15.58 4.36 -12.59
CA ALA A 93 15.10 5.55 -11.88
C ALA A 93 14.22 6.45 -12.75
N GLY A 94 14.35 6.39 -14.06
CA GLY A 94 13.54 7.19 -14.99
C GLY A 94 12.07 6.82 -14.97
N LEU A 95 11.71 5.64 -14.45
CA LEU A 95 10.30 5.21 -14.37
C LEU A 95 9.47 6.07 -13.44
N VAL A 96 10.08 6.74 -12.46
CA VAL A 96 9.37 7.59 -11.50
C VAL A 96 9.48 9.07 -11.84
N GLU A 97 10.10 9.43 -12.96
CA GLU A 97 10.18 10.81 -13.42
C GLU A 97 8.82 11.28 -13.93
N GLU A 98 8.44 12.47 -13.50
CA GLU A 98 7.20 13.09 -13.95
C GLU A 98 7.29 13.43 -15.45
N VAL A 99 6.23 13.14 -16.18
CA VAL A 99 6.12 13.49 -17.61
C VAL A 99 4.98 14.49 -17.81
N ALA A 100 5.07 15.24 -18.88
CA ALA A 100 4.09 16.28 -19.21
C ALA A 100 2.69 15.69 -19.52
#